data_f687a03c701f7272fda7296763df69ed
#
_entry.id   f687a03c701f7272fda7296763df69ed
#
_cell.length_a   1.000
_cell.length_b   1.000
_cell.length_c   1.000
_cell.angle_alpha   90.00
_cell.angle_beta   90.00
_cell.angle_gamma   90.00
#
_symmetry.space_group_name_H-M   'P 1'
#
loop_
_entity.id
_entity.type
_entity.pdbx_description
1 polymer ?
#
loop_
_entity_poly.entity_id
_entity_poly.type
_entity_poly.pdbx_seq_one_letter_code
_entity_poly.pdbx_strand_id
1 'polypeptide(L)'
;IFISSENFGVDSNNALHAFAHADGHYHLMGCMLSAASCNKWWMDDILKTSDYAGEQARIGKLGENRVFFLPYLMGERSPHNDPNARGTFIGMTMDTTRADMTQAVLEGVAFALRDSFEVAKSQGIRIEKTRICGGGAKSPLWRKIMANVLNIPVEQIESEEGPGLGGAILAAVGCGAFASVEDAADRLVKAAGTETPDAALAAKYEARYQQFKQIYPACRQLFDQLVF
;
A
#
# COMPACT_ATOMS: atom_id res chain seq x y z
N ILE A 1 -6.78 -1.02 -1.05
CA ILE A 1 -6.35 -2.04 -2.01
C ILE A 1 -7.55 -2.86 -2.46
N PHE A 2 -7.50 -3.37 -3.71
CA PHE A 2 -8.50 -4.29 -4.25
C PHE A 2 -7.80 -5.58 -4.64
N ILE A 3 -8.35 -6.70 -4.20
CA ILE A 3 -7.80 -8.03 -4.42
C ILE A 3 -8.89 -8.87 -5.07
N SER A 4 -8.74 -9.15 -6.37
CA SER A 4 -9.73 -9.92 -7.15
C SER A 4 -9.88 -11.34 -6.60
N SER A 5 -11.09 -11.86 -6.62
CA SER A 5 -11.43 -13.23 -6.20
C SER A 5 -12.53 -13.79 -7.09
N GLU A 6 -12.37 -15.03 -7.53
CA GLU A 6 -13.41 -15.74 -8.30
C GLU A 6 -14.60 -16.14 -7.41
N ASN A 7 -14.37 -16.35 -6.13
CA ASN A 7 -15.36 -16.78 -5.18
C ASN A 7 -15.68 -15.70 -4.16
N PHE A 8 -16.93 -15.63 -3.74
CA PHE A 8 -17.31 -14.81 -2.60
C PHE A 8 -16.64 -15.38 -1.34
N GLY A 9 -15.89 -14.55 -0.64
CA GLY A 9 -15.24 -14.91 0.61
C GLY A 9 -15.42 -13.80 1.63
N VAL A 10 -15.64 -14.17 2.90
CA VAL A 10 -15.72 -13.23 4.01
C VAL A 10 -14.57 -13.51 4.95
N ASP A 11 -13.79 -12.48 5.24
CA ASP A 11 -12.79 -12.57 6.31
C ASP A 11 -13.48 -12.61 7.67
N SER A 12 -13.29 -13.70 8.41
CA SER A 12 -13.92 -13.91 9.72
C SER A 12 -13.56 -12.86 10.76
N ASN A 13 -12.44 -12.16 10.57
CA ASN A 13 -11.97 -11.10 11.46
C ASN A 13 -12.41 -9.70 11.01
N ASN A 14 -13.16 -9.60 9.90
CA ASN A 14 -13.57 -8.33 9.28
C ASN A 14 -12.40 -7.37 8.96
N ALA A 15 -11.19 -7.90 8.76
CA ALA A 15 -10.02 -7.12 8.39
C ALA A 15 -10.11 -6.64 6.94
N LEU A 16 -10.75 -7.42 6.06
CA LEU A 16 -11.04 -7.07 4.68
C LEU A 16 -12.55 -7.09 4.42
N HIS A 17 -13.00 -6.23 3.50
CA HIS A 17 -14.40 -6.15 3.10
C HIS A 17 -14.61 -6.89 1.77
N ALA A 18 -15.65 -7.71 1.69
CA ALA A 18 -16.01 -8.45 0.48
C ALA A 18 -17.09 -7.70 -0.32
N PHE A 19 -16.87 -7.56 -1.63
CA PHE A 19 -17.79 -6.90 -2.55
C PHE A 19 -17.98 -7.72 -3.82
N ALA A 20 -19.14 -7.55 -4.47
CA ALA A 20 -19.32 -7.93 -5.86
C ALA A 20 -18.48 -7.02 -6.76
N HIS A 21 -17.87 -7.57 -7.81
CA HIS A 21 -17.10 -6.83 -8.78
C HIS A 21 -17.89 -6.66 -10.10
N ALA A 22 -17.54 -5.64 -10.87
CA ALA A 22 -18.24 -5.28 -12.10
C ALA A 22 -18.10 -6.31 -13.24
N ASP A 23 -17.13 -7.23 -13.16
CA ASP A 23 -16.91 -8.34 -14.08
C ASP A 23 -17.75 -9.59 -13.76
N GLY A 24 -18.62 -9.52 -12.75
CA GLY A 24 -19.42 -10.65 -12.30
C GLY A 24 -18.77 -11.53 -11.23
N HIS A 25 -17.53 -11.24 -10.88
CA HIS A 25 -16.79 -11.90 -9.80
C HIS A 25 -16.87 -11.10 -8.49
N TYR A 26 -15.86 -11.24 -7.64
CA TYR A 26 -15.81 -10.60 -6.33
C TYR A 26 -14.45 -9.95 -6.12
N HIS A 27 -14.37 -9.09 -5.11
CA HIS A 27 -13.08 -8.62 -4.61
C HIS A 27 -13.10 -8.44 -3.10
N LEU A 28 -11.93 -8.62 -2.49
CA LEU A 28 -11.67 -8.18 -1.13
C LEU A 28 -11.04 -6.79 -1.16
N MET A 29 -11.54 -5.90 -0.31
CA MET A 29 -11.02 -4.54 -0.19
C MET A 29 -10.37 -4.35 1.16
N GLY A 30 -9.07 -4.00 1.16
CA GLY A 30 -8.37 -3.48 2.32
C GLY A 30 -8.36 -1.95 2.26
N CYS A 31 -8.84 -1.32 3.33
CA CYS A 31 -8.92 0.13 3.43
C CYS A 31 -7.87 0.65 4.41
N MET A 32 -6.78 1.19 3.88
CA MET A 32 -5.78 1.92 4.63
C MET A 32 -6.15 3.40 4.67
N LEU A 33 -6.26 3.99 5.88
CA LEU A 33 -6.75 5.35 6.04
C LEU A 33 -5.73 6.43 5.71
N SER A 34 -4.44 6.13 5.85
CA SER A 34 -3.37 7.11 5.69
C SER A 34 -2.24 6.61 4.76
N ALA A 35 -2.56 6.10 3.56
CA ALA A 35 -1.57 5.58 2.62
C ALA A 35 -0.60 6.67 2.09
N ALA A 36 -0.79 7.14 0.87
CA ALA A 36 0.07 8.19 0.28
C ALA A 36 -0.03 9.53 1.02
N SER A 37 -1.12 9.76 1.76
CA SER A 37 -1.28 10.93 2.62
C SER A 37 -0.26 11.00 3.76
N CYS A 38 0.28 9.86 4.22
CA CYS A 38 1.41 9.86 5.16
C CYS A 38 2.64 10.56 4.59
N ASN A 39 3.00 10.23 3.33
CA ASN A 39 4.13 10.88 2.70
C ASN A 39 3.85 12.37 2.43
N LYS A 40 2.62 12.71 2.04
CA LYS A 40 2.21 14.10 1.88
C LYS A 40 2.33 14.86 3.20
N TRP A 41 1.76 14.35 4.29
CA TRP A 41 1.89 14.92 5.63
C TRP A 41 3.35 15.08 6.04
N TRP A 42 4.18 14.06 5.82
CA TRP A 42 5.61 14.11 6.15
C TRP A 42 6.33 15.23 5.41
N MET A 43 6.10 15.34 4.10
CA MET A 43 6.73 16.34 3.25
C MET A 43 6.20 17.75 3.53
N ASP A 44 4.89 17.93 3.50
CA ASP A 44 4.27 19.26 3.55
C ASP A 44 4.24 19.84 4.96
N ASP A 45 3.88 19.00 5.96
CA ASP A 45 3.64 19.47 7.32
C ASP A 45 4.84 19.32 8.24
N ILE A 46 5.64 18.29 8.09
CA ILE A 46 6.82 18.06 8.94
C ILE A 46 8.08 18.66 8.33
N LEU A 47 8.40 18.31 7.08
CA LEU A 47 9.60 18.77 6.41
C LEU A 47 9.47 20.16 5.79
N LYS A 48 8.24 20.63 5.58
CA LYS A 48 7.93 21.93 4.96
C LYS A 48 8.58 22.09 3.58
N THR A 49 8.50 21.05 2.76
CA THR A 49 9.07 21.05 1.40
C THR A 49 8.18 20.31 0.42
N SER A 50 8.16 20.77 -0.83
CA SER A 50 7.52 20.07 -1.96
C SER A 50 8.52 19.32 -2.85
N ASP A 51 9.81 19.29 -2.48
CA ASP A 51 10.85 18.58 -3.23
C ASP A 51 10.88 17.08 -2.86
N TYR A 52 9.85 16.34 -3.28
CA TYR A 52 9.75 14.90 -3.04
C TYR A 52 10.93 14.13 -3.65
N ALA A 53 11.38 14.52 -4.84
CA ALA A 53 12.46 13.85 -5.54
C ALA A 53 13.80 14.05 -4.82
N GLY A 54 14.11 15.28 -4.41
CA GLY A 54 15.33 15.60 -3.67
C GLY A 54 15.39 14.92 -2.31
N GLU A 55 14.27 14.85 -1.56
CA GLU A 55 14.23 14.13 -0.29
C GLU A 55 14.43 12.62 -0.48
N GLN A 56 13.80 12.03 -1.48
CA GLN A 56 13.96 10.61 -1.77
C GLN A 56 15.35 10.26 -2.31
N ALA A 57 16.00 11.16 -3.04
CA ALA A 57 17.38 10.98 -3.52
C ALA A 57 18.42 10.90 -2.39
N ARG A 58 18.08 11.39 -1.19
CA ARG A 58 18.95 11.30 0.01
C ARG A 58 18.87 9.93 0.70
N ILE A 59 17.87 9.12 0.35
CA ILE A 59 17.70 7.78 0.93
C ILE A 59 18.85 6.90 0.46
N GLY A 60 19.53 6.29 1.42
CA GLY A 60 20.68 5.45 1.17
C GLY A 60 20.32 4.01 0.79
N LYS A 61 20.67 3.06 1.64
CA LYS A 61 20.48 1.64 1.38
C LYS A 61 19.08 1.17 1.75
N LEU A 62 18.32 0.69 0.78
CA LEU A 62 17.04 0.06 1.01
C LEU A 62 17.16 -1.25 1.81
N GLY A 63 16.16 -1.51 2.66
CA GLY A 63 16.10 -2.74 3.47
C GLY A 63 17.06 -2.78 4.66
N GLU A 64 17.79 -1.70 4.95
CA GLU A 64 18.76 -1.61 6.06
C GLU A 64 18.41 -0.51 7.10
N ASN A 65 17.31 0.20 6.91
CA ASN A 65 16.85 1.22 7.83
C ASN A 65 16.51 0.60 9.21
N ARG A 66 16.91 1.26 10.29
CA ARG A 66 16.61 0.82 11.65
C ARG A 66 15.33 1.44 12.20
N VAL A 67 14.87 2.51 11.57
CA VAL A 67 13.65 3.21 11.95
C VAL A 67 12.44 2.57 11.28
N PHE A 68 11.37 2.40 12.04
CA PHE A 68 10.06 2.00 11.56
C PHE A 68 9.05 3.12 11.78
N PHE A 69 8.04 3.16 10.95
CA PHE A 69 6.91 4.06 11.07
C PHE A 69 5.59 3.29 10.95
N LEU A 70 4.73 3.38 11.96
CA LEU A 70 3.33 2.98 11.85
C LEU A 70 2.54 4.12 11.20
N PRO A 71 1.94 3.91 10.02
CA PRO A 71 1.34 5.00 9.24
C PRO A 71 -0.11 5.34 9.66
N TYR A 72 -0.49 5.09 10.91
CA TYR A 72 -1.88 5.16 11.38
C TYR A 72 -2.28 6.55 11.88
N LEU A 73 -2.04 7.58 11.06
CA LEU A 73 -2.27 9.00 11.42
C LEU A 73 -3.75 9.33 11.70
N MET A 74 -4.68 8.57 11.14
CA MET A 74 -6.13 8.75 11.29
C MET A 74 -6.81 7.51 11.88
N GLY A 75 -6.11 6.75 12.71
CA GLY A 75 -6.50 5.39 13.02
C GLY A 75 -6.19 4.44 11.85
N GLU A 76 -6.58 3.17 11.98
CA GLU A 76 -6.43 2.23 10.87
C GLU A 76 -7.62 1.29 10.77
N ARG A 77 -8.13 1.13 9.53
CA ARG A 77 -9.27 0.25 9.27
C ARG A 77 -8.78 -1.16 8.96
N SER A 78 -8.02 -1.36 7.89
CA SER A 78 -7.54 -2.68 7.50
C SER A 78 -6.05 -2.85 7.82
N PRO A 79 -5.63 -3.92 8.51
CA PRO A 79 -6.44 -5.03 9.03
C PRO A 79 -6.92 -4.85 10.47
N HIS A 80 -6.57 -3.75 11.14
CA HIS A 80 -6.67 -3.64 12.62
C HIS A 80 -8.06 -3.23 13.13
N ASN A 81 -8.83 -2.54 12.31
CA ASN A 81 -10.13 -1.97 12.65
C ASN A 81 -10.09 -1.17 13.98
N ASP A 82 -9.03 -0.36 14.11
CA ASP A 82 -8.71 0.39 15.32
C ASP A 82 -8.69 1.90 15.05
N PRO A 83 -9.74 2.63 15.46
CA PRO A 83 -9.80 4.09 15.31
C PRO A 83 -8.83 4.83 16.23
N ASN A 84 -8.31 4.16 17.27
CA ASN A 84 -7.39 4.73 18.25
C ASN A 84 -5.91 4.54 17.85
N ALA A 85 -5.61 3.73 16.84
CA ALA A 85 -4.25 3.59 16.34
C ALA A 85 -3.67 4.96 15.95
N ARG A 86 -2.37 5.17 16.20
CA ARG A 86 -1.70 6.46 15.92
C ARG A 86 -0.39 6.24 15.19
N GLY A 87 0.00 7.27 14.41
CA GLY A 87 1.31 7.34 13.78
C GLY A 87 2.42 7.26 14.83
N THR A 88 3.40 6.38 14.61
CA THR A 88 4.44 6.12 15.60
C THR A 88 5.76 5.85 14.90
N PHE A 89 6.82 6.56 15.28
CA PHE A 89 8.20 6.23 14.94
C PHE A 89 8.84 5.42 16.05
N ILE A 90 9.56 4.35 15.68
CA ILE A 90 10.32 3.51 16.64
C ILE A 90 11.67 3.13 16.07
N GLY A 91 12.68 2.96 16.95
CA GLY A 91 14.04 2.55 16.56
C GLY A 91 14.99 3.72 16.27
N MET A 92 14.61 4.97 16.59
CA MET A 92 15.49 6.14 16.44
C MET A 92 16.65 6.10 17.42
N THR A 93 17.82 6.57 16.95
CA THR A 93 19.05 6.78 17.73
C THR A 93 19.59 8.18 17.46
N MET A 94 20.68 8.55 18.12
CA MET A 94 21.37 9.83 17.87
C MET A 94 21.89 9.96 16.43
N ASP A 95 22.09 8.84 15.72
CA ASP A 95 22.59 8.82 14.35
C ASP A 95 21.45 8.81 13.31
N THR A 96 20.18 8.78 13.76
CA THR A 96 19.03 8.79 12.86
C THR A 96 18.97 10.09 12.07
N THR A 97 18.97 9.97 10.77
CA THR A 97 18.92 11.11 9.85
C THR A 97 17.50 11.40 9.37
N ARG A 98 17.30 12.59 8.80
CA ARG A 98 16.07 12.97 8.10
C ARG A 98 15.74 11.99 6.96
N ALA A 99 16.76 11.49 6.25
CA ALA A 99 16.59 10.53 5.17
C ALA A 99 16.09 9.17 5.70
N ASP A 100 16.58 8.70 6.85
CA ASP A 100 16.09 7.47 7.49
C ASP A 100 14.62 7.60 7.90
N MET A 101 14.20 8.75 8.41
CA MET A 101 12.80 9.00 8.75
C MET A 101 11.91 9.05 7.50
N THR A 102 12.36 9.73 6.43
CA THR A 102 11.66 9.76 5.14
C THR A 102 11.50 8.34 4.57
N GLN A 103 12.56 7.54 4.62
CA GLN A 103 12.52 6.13 4.22
C GLN A 103 11.54 5.33 5.07
N ALA A 104 11.54 5.52 6.38
CA ALA A 104 10.63 4.84 7.30
C ALA A 104 9.15 5.14 6.97
N VAL A 105 8.82 6.37 6.57
CA VAL A 105 7.45 6.73 6.15
C VAL A 105 7.05 5.95 4.89
N LEU A 106 7.91 5.89 3.87
CA LEU A 106 7.63 5.15 2.63
C LEU A 106 7.51 3.65 2.88
N GLU A 107 8.42 3.08 3.66
CA GLU A 107 8.45 1.66 4.02
C GLU A 107 7.26 1.29 4.92
N GLY A 108 6.91 2.12 5.89
CA GLY A 108 5.79 1.89 6.81
C GLY A 108 4.46 1.75 6.08
N VAL A 109 4.20 2.61 5.08
CA VAL A 109 3.02 2.49 4.22
C VAL A 109 3.06 1.18 3.43
N ALA A 110 4.20 0.79 2.89
CA ALA A 110 4.34 -0.47 2.14
C ALA A 110 4.10 -1.69 3.03
N PHE A 111 4.61 -1.70 4.27
CA PHE A 111 4.39 -2.77 5.23
C PHE A 111 2.92 -2.88 5.65
N ALA A 112 2.27 -1.75 5.94
CA ALA A 112 0.85 -1.75 6.31
C ALA A 112 -0.07 -2.18 5.14
N LEU A 113 0.26 -1.84 3.90
CA LEU A 113 -0.41 -2.40 2.73
C LEU A 113 -0.21 -3.91 2.63
N ARG A 114 1.00 -4.40 2.93
CA ARG A 114 1.30 -5.84 2.95
C ARG A 114 0.45 -6.58 3.98
N ASP A 115 0.13 -6.02 5.13
CA ASP A 115 -0.74 -6.65 6.13
C ASP A 115 -2.08 -7.10 5.50
N SER A 116 -2.69 -6.26 4.65
CA SER A 116 -3.91 -6.62 3.94
C SER A 116 -3.70 -7.74 2.90
N PHE A 117 -2.53 -7.78 2.23
CA PHE A 117 -2.17 -8.88 1.32
C PHE A 117 -2.01 -10.20 2.07
N GLU A 118 -1.39 -10.18 3.25
CA GLU A 118 -1.20 -11.38 4.07
C GLU A 118 -2.55 -11.93 4.59
N VAL A 119 -3.52 -11.05 4.92
CA VAL A 119 -4.88 -11.48 5.25
C VAL A 119 -5.53 -12.20 4.05
N ALA A 120 -5.45 -11.63 2.84
CA ALA A 120 -6.00 -12.27 1.65
C ALA A 120 -5.32 -13.62 1.33
N LYS A 121 -4.00 -13.67 1.44
CA LYS A 121 -3.24 -14.93 1.26
C LYS A 121 -3.63 -16.00 2.28
N SER A 122 -3.90 -15.63 3.54
CA SER A 122 -4.35 -16.57 4.57
C SER A 122 -5.72 -17.19 4.24
N GLN A 123 -6.50 -16.56 3.37
CA GLN A 123 -7.78 -17.07 2.84
C GLN A 123 -7.60 -17.88 1.55
N GLY A 124 -6.36 -18.18 1.16
CA GLY A 124 -6.05 -18.97 -0.03
C GLY A 124 -6.01 -18.19 -1.34
N ILE A 125 -6.10 -16.84 -1.29
CA ILE A 125 -6.02 -16.02 -2.50
C ILE A 125 -4.56 -15.90 -2.93
N ARG A 126 -4.27 -16.31 -4.16
CA ARG A 126 -2.96 -16.18 -4.77
C ARG A 126 -2.84 -14.82 -5.46
N ILE A 127 -1.86 -14.04 -5.06
CA ILE A 127 -1.59 -12.72 -5.64
C ILE A 127 -0.25 -12.79 -6.37
N GLU A 128 -0.24 -12.76 -7.70
CA GLU A 128 0.95 -12.91 -8.52
C GLU A 128 1.56 -11.57 -8.92
N LYS A 129 0.76 -10.54 -9.05
CA LYS A 129 1.16 -9.17 -9.35
C LYS A 129 0.14 -8.18 -8.84
N THR A 130 0.49 -6.91 -8.80
CA THR A 130 -0.45 -5.83 -8.48
C THR A 130 -0.24 -4.62 -9.39
N ARG A 131 -1.27 -3.81 -9.52
CA ARG A 131 -1.21 -2.52 -10.21
C ARG A 131 -1.26 -1.39 -9.21
N ILE A 132 -0.47 -0.36 -9.44
CA ILE A 132 -0.42 0.83 -8.59
C ILE A 132 -0.87 2.07 -9.37
N CYS A 133 -1.70 2.89 -8.72
CA CYS A 133 -2.15 4.19 -9.24
C CYS A 133 -2.11 5.26 -8.16
N GLY A 134 -2.40 6.50 -8.53
CA GLY A 134 -2.40 7.65 -7.65
C GLY A 134 -1.02 8.25 -7.42
N GLY A 135 -0.93 9.23 -6.50
CA GLY A 135 0.28 10.03 -6.31
C GLY A 135 1.53 9.24 -5.93
N GLY A 136 1.37 8.19 -5.12
CA GLY A 136 2.49 7.31 -4.72
C GLY A 136 3.10 6.53 -5.88
N ALA A 137 2.32 6.23 -6.92
CA ALA A 137 2.79 5.53 -8.11
C ALA A 137 3.80 6.34 -8.94
N LYS A 138 3.84 7.66 -8.79
CA LYS A 138 4.75 8.55 -9.51
C LYS A 138 6.21 8.41 -9.07
N SER A 139 6.46 7.92 -7.84
CA SER A 139 7.81 7.74 -7.30
C SER A 139 8.41 6.38 -7.72
N PRO A 140 9.49 6.36 -8.53
CA PRO A 140 10.20 5.13 -8.87
C PRO A 140 10.74 4.42 -7.62
N LEU A 141 11.29 5.19 -6.67
CA LEU A 141 11.80 4.64 -5.41
C LEU A 141 10.69 3.95 -4.61
N TRP A 142 9.52 4.56 -4.51
CA TRP A 142 8.43 3.96 -3.75
C TRP A 142 7.85 2.72 -4.43
N ARG A 143 7.75 2.71 -5.78
CA ARG A 143 7.40 1.49 -6.53
C ARG A 143 8.39 0.35 -6.25
N LYS A 144 9.71 0.67 -6.24
CA LYS A 144 10.75 -0.31 -5.90
C LYS A 144 10.60 -0.83 -4.47
N ILE A 145 10.34 0.04 -3.50
CA ILE A 145 10.04 -0.38 -2.11
C ILE A 145 8.82 -1.30 -2.09
N MET A 146 7.71 -0.92 -2.74
CA MET A 146 6.48 -1.71 -2.80
C MET A 146 6.71 -3.10 -3.40
N ALA A 147 7.38 -3.18 -4.56
CA ALA A 147 7.65 -4.45 -5.22
C ALA A 147 8.45 -5.42 -4.31
N ASN A 148 9.45 -4.89 -3.60
CA ASN A 148 10.29 -5.71 -2.73
C ASN A 148 9.63 -6.05 -1.37
N VAL A 149 8.83 -5.14 -0.81
CA VAL A 149 8.06 -5.41 0.42
C VAL A 149 6.96 -6.44 0.16
N LEU A 150 6.23 -6.32 -0.94
CA LEU A 150 5.16 -7.25 -1.32
C LEU A 150 5.71 -8.55 -1.92
N ASN A 151 6.96 -8.53 -2.39
CA ASN A 151 7.65 -9.62 -3.11
C ASN A 151 6.85 -10.12 -4.33
N ILE A 152 6.27 -9.18 -5.08
CA ILE A 152 5.55 -9.41 -6.34
C ILE A 152 5.81 -8.26 -7.31
N PRO A 153 5.67 -8.48 -8.63
CA PRO A 153 5.71 -7.39 -9.61
C PRO A 153 4.65 -6.33 -9.35
N VAL A 154 5.04 -5.06 -9.46
CA VAL A 154 4.17 -3.89 -9.33
C VAL A 154 4.13 -3.17 -10.68
N GLU A 155 2.99 -3.21 -11.35
CA GLU A 155 2.75 -2.54 -12.63
C GLU A 155 2.24 -1.10 -12.38
N GLN A 156 2.89 -0.12 -13.00
CA GLN A 156 2.35 1.25 -13.09
C GLN A 156 1.42 1.32 -14.30
N ILE A 157 0.21 1.85 -14.13
CA ILE A 157 -0.71 2.08 -15.26
C ILE A 157 -0.42 3.42 -15.92
N GLU A 158 -0.63 3.51 -17.25
CA GLU A 158 -0.42 4.74 -18.03
C GLU A 158 -1.38 5.85 -17.64
N SER A 159 -2.64 5.48 -17.36
CA SER A 159 -3.66 6.45 -16.98
C SER A 159 -3.51 6.90 -15.53
N GLU A 160 -3.55 8.21 -15.32
CA GLU A 160 -3.63 8.82 -13.98
C GLU A 160 -5.06 8.88 -13.43
N GLU A 161 -6.07 8.61 -14.26
CA GLU A 161 -7.49 8.84 -13.97
C GLU A 161 -8.11 7.80 -13.02
N GLY A 162 -7.38 6.75 -12.64
CA GLY A 162 -7.82 5.78 -11.64
C GLY A 162 -9.31 5.42 -11.71
N PRO A 163 -10.15 5.84 -10.73
CA PRO A 163 -11.59 5.54 -10.71
C PRO A 163 -12.35 6.12 -11.91
N GLY A 164 -11.91 7.25 -12.49
CA GLY A 164 -12.51 7.85 -13.68
C GLY A 164 -12.40 6.93 -14.90
N LEU A 165 -11.24 6.30 -15.10
CA LEU A 165 -11.06 5.29 -16.16
C LEU A 165 -11.99 4.09 -15.93
N GLY A 166 -12.14 3.62 -14.69
CA GLY A 166 -13.09 2.55 -14.35
C GLY A 166 -14.53 2.90 -14.73
N GLY A 167 -14.98 4.11 -14.39
CA GLY A 167 -16.30 4.62 -14.78
C GLY A 167 -16.48 4.69 -16.30
N ALA A 168 -15.45 5.14 -17.04
CA ALA A 168 -15.47 5.17 -18.51
C ALA A 168 -15.55 3.78 -19.12
N ILE A 169 -14.85 2.78 -18.57
CA ILE A 169 -14.93 1.37 -18.96
C ILE A 169 -16.37 0.86 -18.82
N LEU A 170 -16.99 1.07 -17.66
CA LEU A 170 -18.37 0.65 -17.41
C LEU A 170 -19.36 1.32 -18.37
N ALA A 171 -19.20 2.60 -18.65
CA ALA A 171 -20.02 3.34 -19.61
C ALA A 171 -19.86 2.78 -21.04
N ALA A 172 -18.62 2.48 -21.45
CA ALA A 172 -18.31 1.93 -22.76
C ALA A 172 -18.91 0.53 -22.95
N VAL A 173 -18.92 -0.31 -21.93
CA VAL A 173 -19.62 -1.60 -21.96
C VAL A 173 -21.14 -1.40 -22.00
N GLY A 174 -21.67 -0.48 -21.17
CA GLY A 174 -23.11 -0.19 -21.12
C GLY A 174 -23.70 0.33 -22.43
N CYS A 175 -22.92 1.09 -23.23
CA CYS A 175 -23.34 1.54 -24.56
C CYS A 175 -23.02 0.55 -25.70
N GLY A 176 -22.45 -0.63 -25.39
CA GLY A 176 -22.14 -1.68 -26.36
C GLY A 176 -20.87 -1.48 -27.17
N ALA A 177 -19.98 -0.55 -26.75
CA ALA A 177 -18.68 -0.34 -27.41
C ALA A 177 -17.70 -1.51 -27.15
N PHE A 178 -17.88 -2.24 -26.05
CA PHE A 178 -17.13 -3.45 -25.68
C PHE A 178 -18.09 -4.54 -25.23
N ALA A 179 -17.68 -5.79 -25.44
CA ALA A 179 -18.51 -6.95 -25.12
C ALA A 179 -18.60 -7.23 -23.61
N SER A 180 -17.54 -6.93 -22.86
CA SER A 180 -17.45 -7.14 -21.41
C SER A 180 -16.52 -6.15 -20.75
N VAL A 181 -16.54 -6.13 -19.42
CA VAL A 181 -15.61 -5.31 -18.61
C VAL A 181 -14.17 -5.77 -18.81
N GLU A 182 -13.94 -7.09 -18.91
CA GLU A 182 -12.61 -7.63 -19.15
C GLU A 182 -12.08 -7.21 -20.54
N ASP A 183 -12.87 -7.35 -21.62
CA ASP A 183 -12.46 -6.93 -22.97
C ASP A 183 -12.10 -5.44 -23.00
N ALA A 184 -12.89 -4.60 -22.33
CA ALA A 184 -12.62 -3.18 -22.23
C ALA A 184 -11.36 -2.89 -21.40
N ALA A 185 -11.19 -3.55 -20.24
CA ALA A 185 -10.03 -3.38 -19.38
C ALA A 185 -8.73 -3.81 -20.06
N ASP A 186 -8.71 -4.94 -20.74
CA ASP A 186 -7.55 -5.45 -21.47
C ASP A 186 -7.09 -4.52 -22.60
N ARG A 187 -8.03 -3.82 -23.23
CA ARG A 187 -7.71 -2.86 -24.30
C ARG A 187 -7.34 -1.47 -23.80
N LEU A 188 -7.93 -1.01 -22.71
CA LEU A 188 -7.82 0.37 -22.24
C LEU A 188 -6.83 0.55 -21.10
N VAL A 189 -6.61 -0.47 -20.25
CA VAL A 189 -5.70 -0.39 -19.13
C VAL A 189 -4.31 -0.92 -19.51
N LYS A 190 -3.41 -0.01 -19.83
CA LYS A 190 -2.04 -0.35 -20.23
C LYS A 190 -1.06 -0.08 -19.10
N ALA A 191 -0.05 -0.94 -19.02
CA ALA A 191 1.07 -0.75 -18.09
C ALA A 191 2.13 0.17 -18.74
N ALA A 192 2.52 1.23 -18.03
CA ALA A 192 3.62 2.12 -18.41
C ALA A 192 4.98 1.53 -18.04
N GLY A 193 5.03 0.62 -17.07
CA GLY A 193 6.24 -0.04 -16.61
C GLY A 193 5.94 -1.00 -15.46
N THR A 194 6.92 -1.87 -15.18
CA THR A 194 6.82 -2.87 -14.12
C THR A 194 8.09 -2.86 -13.28
N GLU A 195 7.91 -2.73 -11.97
CA GLU A 195 8.98 -2.96 -11.00
C GLU A 195 8.90 -4.42 -10.54
N THR A 196 9.97 -5.16 -10.74
CA THR A 196 10.12 -6.54 -10.27
C THR A 196 10.90 -6.58 -8.97
N PRO A 197 10.55 -7.46 -8.01
CA PRO A 197 11.32 -7.59 -6.79
C PRO A 197 12.74 -8.14 -7.09
N ASP A 198 13.72 -7.60 -6.37
CA ASP A 198 15.07 -8.18 -6.27
C ASP A 198 15.10 -9.17 -5.12
N ALA A 199 15.54 -10.39 -5.34
CA ALA A 199 15.46 -11.46 -4.34
C ALA A 199 16.24 -11.13 -3.05
N ALA A 200 17.40 -10.48 -3.16
CA ALA A 200 18.22 -10.13 -2.00
C ALA A 200 17.59 -9.00 -1.20
N LEU A 201 17.02 -8.00 -1.89
CA LEU A 201 16.32 -6.89 -1.24
C LEU A 201 14.98 -7.34 -0.64
N ALA A 202 14.23 -8.19 -1.32
CA ALA A 202 12.99 -8.76 -0.81
C ALA A 202 13.23 -9.58 0.47
N ALA A 203 14.32 -10.34 0.55
CA ALA A 203 14.70 -11.07 1.76
C ALA A 203 15.00 -10.11 2.95
N LYS A 204 15.66 -8.97 2.69
CA LYS A 204 15.87 -7.94 3.72
C LYS A 204 14.53 -7.34 4.19
N TYR A 205 13.64 -7.04 3.26
CA TYR A 205 12.32 -6.52 3.61
C TYR A 205 11.44 -7.55 4.31
N GLU A 206 11.57 -8.83 4.00
CA GLU A 206 10.89 -9.88 4.76
C GLU A 206 11.29 -9.87 6.23
N ALA A 207 12.59 -9.84 6.52
CA ALA A 207 13.08 -9.76 7.90
C ALA A 207 12.55 -8.51 8.63
N ARG A 208 12.54 -7.36 7.95
CA ARG A 208 12.00 -6.10 8.49
C ARG A 208 10.48 -6.15 8.69
N TYR A 209 9.75 -6.74 7.78
CA TYR A 209 8.30 -6.91 7.91
C TYR A 209 7.94 -7.76 9.12
N GLN A 210 8.70 -8.83 9.41
CA GLN A 210 8.48 -9.63 10.61
C GLN A 210 8.68 -8.82 11.91
N GLN A 211 9.55 -7.80 11.90
CA GLN A 211 9.70 -6.86 13.01
C GLN A 211 8.54 -5.84 13.04
N PHE A 212 8.17 -5.27 11.89
CA PHE A 212 7.07 -4.30 11.77
C PHE A 212 5.76 -4.83 12.35
N LYS A 213 5.40 -6.08 12.06
CA LYS A 213 4.16 -6.70 12.55
C LYS A 213 4.05 -6.74 14.08
N GLN A 214 5.15 -6.65 14.80
CA GLN A 214 5.17 -6.69 16.26
C GLN A 214 4.89 -5.32 16.88
N ILE A 215 5.05 -4.23 16.12
CA ILE A 215 5.00 -2.86 16.67
C ILE A 215 3.56 -2.49 17.06
N TYR A 216 2.59 -2.68 16.16
CA TYR A 216 1.20 -2.33 16.46
C TYR A 216 0.66 -3.08 17.69
N PRO A 217 0.78 -4.41 17.82
CA PRO A 217 0.34 -5.11 19.02
C PRO A 217 0.99 -4.60 20.31
N ALA A 218 2.27 -4.22 20.25
CA ALA A 218 3.00 -3.67 21.40
C ALA A 218 2.52 -2.26 21.79
N CYS A 219 2.05 -1.47 20.82
CA CYS A 219 1.59 -0.09 21.04
C CYS A 219 0.07 0.02 21.32
N ARG A 220 -0.71 -1.00 20.98
CA ARG A 220 -2.18 -0.94 21.00
C ARG A 220 -2.76 -0.46 22.34
N GLN A 221 -2.30 -1.02 23.44
CA GLN A 221 -2.77 -0.64 24.78
C GLN A 221 -2.49 0.84 25.08
N LEU A 222 -1.37 1.39 24.58
CA LEU A 222 -1.05 2.80 24.75
C LEU A 222 -1.98 3.68 23.91
N PHE A 223 -2.32 3.26 22.69
CA PHE A 223 -3.24 3.99 21.82
C PHE A 223 -4.63 4.16 22.49
N ASP A 224 -5.14 3.12 23.15
CA ASP A 224 -6.40 3.19 23.87
C ASP A 224 -6.36 4.19 25.06
N GLN A 225 -5.18 4.48 25.59
CA GLN A 225 -4.98 5.46 26.68
C GLN A 225 -4.75 6.88 26.16
N LEU A 226 -4.36 7.06 24.88
CA LEU A 226 -4.13 8.36 24.24
C LEU A 226 -5.38 8.95 23.58
N VAL A 227 -6.56 8.48 23.94
CA VAL A 227 -7.84 9.00 23.42
C VAL A 227 -8.05 10.42 23.95
N PHE A 228 -8.18 11.39 23.04
CA PHE A 228 -8.44 12.81 23.32
C PHE A 228 -9.87 13.17 23.00
#